data_f50f202f2a027705ad1cd787b25cf921
#
_entry.id   f50f202f2a027705ad1cd787b25cf921
#
_cell.length_a   1.000
_cell.length_b   1.000
_cell.length_c   1.000
_cell.angle_alpha   90.00
_cell.angle_beta   90.00
_cell.angle_gamma   90.00
#
_symmetry.space_group_name_H-M   'P 1'
#
loop_
_entity.id
_entity.type
_entity.pdbx_description
1 polymer ?
#
loop_
_entity_poly.entity_id
_entity_poly.type
_entity_poly.pdbx_seq_one_letter_code
_entity_poly.pdbx_strand_id
1 'polypeptide(L)'
;MLRAFDGAGLFRPAWTDPASAYRYYSPAQLPELRRILALRDLGMPLREIGQLAGAGADVRAALDRRREELERERAEVDRRLAALGIEVEFARGGSPAPDVVVRRIAAESVATFDVERYAGGDIGAAFYELEAHVRDTGRRAHRPPGAIADAAGGTTIFVPLTRPIQPTERIGVTRLPAIRAVTLLHRGPYASLAESRAALDRWSAEAGLHADGPLRILYLQFGAEPELRLPRGWVVERADDLVTELQLPLA
;
A
#
# COMPACT_ATOMS: atom_id res chain seq x y z
N MET A 1 -17.30 36.78 -3.24
CA MET A 1 -17.84 35.56 -3.83
C MET A 1 -18.46 35.82 -5.21
N LEU A 2 -19.54 36.58 -5.38
CA LEU A 2 -20.16 36.86 -6.69
C LEU A 2 -19.21 37.50 -7.72
N ARG A 3 -18.29 38.39 -7.29
CA ARG A 3 -17.25 38.97 -8.15
C ARG A 3 -16.30 37.89 -8.73
N ALA A 4 -15.98 36.85 -7.96
CA ALA A 4 -15.15 35.75 -8.44
C ALA A 4 -15.89 34.90 -9.48
N PHE A 5 -17.20 34.72 -9.31
CA PHE A 5 -18.02 33.99 -10.28
C PHE A 5 -18.19 34.77 -11.60
N ASP A 6 -18.35 36.09 -11.50
CA ASP A 6 -18.38 36.99 -12.66
C ASP A 6 -17.03 36.98 -13.41
N GLY A 7 -15.92 37.13 -12.68
CA GLY A 7 -14.58 37.09 -13.23
C GLY A 7 -14.22 35.75 -13.88
N ALA A 8 -14.79 34.65 -13.40
CA ALA A 8 -14.68 33.32 -13.98
C ALA A 8 -15.67 33.03 -15.14
N GLY A 9 -16.54 34.01 -15.46
CA GLY A 9 -17.58 33.86 -16.47
C GLY A 9 -18.72 32.90 -16.11
N LEU A 10 -18.76 32.49 -14.83
CA LEU A 10 -19.70 31.51 -14.28
C LEU A 10 -21.08 32.07 -13.99
N PHE A 11 -21.13 33.30 -13.47
CA PHE A 11 -22.37 33.95 -13.05
C PHE A 11 -22.25 35.46 -13.25
N ARG A 12 -22.82 35.96 -14.35
CA ARG A 12 -22.74 37.36 -14.73
C ARG A 12 -23.88 38.18 -14.10
N PRO A 13 -23.64 39.44 -13.70
CA PRO A 13 -24.71 40.30 -13.24
C PRO A 13 -25.71 40.57 -14.38
N ALA A 14 -27.00 40.73 -14.02
CA ALA A 14 -28.03 41.12 -14.96
C ALA A 14 -27.78 42.54 -15.52
N TRP A 15 -27.17 43.38 -14.69
CA TRP A 15 -26.78 44.74 -15.08
C TRP A 15 -25.62 45.22 -14.19
N THR A 16 -24.71 45.98 -14.78
CA THR A 16 -23.63 46.65 -14.05
C THR A 16 -23.75 48.13 -14.32
N ASP A 17 -23.80 48.92 -13.26
CA ASP A 17 -23.85 50.36 -13.34
C ASP A 17 -22.54 50.91 -13.95
N PRO A 18 -22.59 51.60 -15.08
CA PRO A 18 -21.38 52.09 -15.74
C PRO A 18 -20.68 53.23 -14.95
N ALA A 19 -21.38 53.95 -14.08
CA ALA A 19 -20.82 55.05 -13.30
C ALA A 19 -20.13 54.56 -12.01
N SER A 20 -20.74 53.60 -11.30
CA SER A 20 -20.26 53.10 -10.00
C SER A 20 -19.64 51.71 -10.07
N ALA A 21 -19.72 51.02 -11.19
CA ALA A 21 -19.36 49.62 -11.38
C ALA A 21 -20.09 48.66 -10.42
N TYR A 22 -21.23 49.10 -9.87
CA TYR A 22 -22.05 48.28 -8.99
C TYR A 22 -22.80 47.19 -9.80
N ARG A 23 -22.84 45.98 -9.27
CA ARG A 23 -23.41 44.83 -9.95
C ARG A 23 -24.79 44.49 -9.39
N TYR A 24 -25.76 44.38 -10.27
CA TYR A 24 -27.14 44.04 -9.91
C TYR A 24 -27.49 42.67 -10.48
N TYR A 25 -28.13 41.86 -9.65
CA TYR A 25 -28.59 40.52 -9.97
C TYR A 25 -30.11 40.45 -9.87
N SER A 26 -30.73 39.71 -10.75
CA SER A 26 -32.16 39.54 -10.76
C SER A 26 -32.60 38.31 -9.95
N PRO A 27 -33.82 38.31 -9.37
CA PRO A 27 -34.36 37.13 -8.71
C PRO A 27 -34.44 35.89 -9.62
N ALA A 28 -34.60 36.08 -10.93
CA ALA A 28 -34.62 34.97 -11.91
C ALA A 28 -33.28 34.20 -12.00
N GLN A 29 -32.17 34.82 -11.56
CA GLN A 29 -30.85 34.19 -11.53
C GLN A 29 -30.60 33.34 -10.27
N LEU A 30 -31.47 33.36 -9.27
CA LEU A 30 -31.32 32.62 -8.02
C LEU A 30 -31.19 31.08 -8.21
N PRO A 31 -31.95 30.42 -9.10
CA PRO A 31 -31.80 28.99 -9.33
C PRO A 31 -30.39 28.59 -9.84
N GLU A 32 -29.85 29.39 -10.77
CA GLU A 32 -28.51 29.22 -11.30
C GLU A 32 -27.44 29.40 -10.22
N LEU A 33 -27.54 30.46 -9.43
CA LEU A 33 -26.63 30.70 -8.31
C LEU A 33 -26.65 29.58 -7.29
N ARG A 34 -27.84 29.07 -6.93
CA ARG A 34 -27.99 27.96 -5.99
C ARG A 34 -27.32 26.70 -6.53
N ARG A 35 -27.44 26.41 -7.82
CA ARG A 35 -26.77 25.27 -8.46
C ARG A 35 -25.25 25.41 -8.41
N ILE A 36 -24.70 26.59 -8.73
CA ILE A 36 -23.25 26.86 -8.65
C ILE A 36 -22.74 26.66 -7.22
N LEU A 37 -23.47 27.19 -6.23
CA LEU A 37 -23.11 27.05 -4.83
C LEU A 37 -23.12 25.57 -4.38
N ALA A 38 -24.16 24.83 -4.75
CA ALA A 38 -24.25 23.40 -4.41
C ALA A 38 -23.09 22.58 -5.00
N LEU A 39 -22.73 22.79 -6.25
CA LEU A 39 -21.59 22.11 -6.89
C LEU A 39 -20.25 22.49 -6.24
N ARG A 40 -20.08 23.78 -5.89
CA ARG A 40 -18.89 24.25 -5.17
C ARG A 40 -18.78 23.62 -3.78
N ASP A 41 -19.89 23.52 -3.05
CA ASP A 41 -19.91 22.92 -1.70
C ASP A 41 -19.60 21.42 -1.73
N LEU A 42 -19.78 20.75 -2.87
CA LEU A 42 -19.27 19.41 -3.16
C LEU A 42 -17.75 19.39 -3.48
N GLY A 43 -17.08 20.55 -3.43
CA GLY A 43 -15.65 20.67 -3.71
C GLY A 43 -15.30 20.66 -5.21
N MET A 44 -16.26 20.88 -6.11
CA MET A 44 -15.97 20.95 -7.55
C MET A 44 -15.24 22.26 -7.90
N PRO A 45 -14.18 22.20 -8.70
CA PRO A 45 -13.47 23.41 -9.15
C PRO A 45 -14.38 24.33 -10.00
N LEU A 46 -14.22 25.65 -9.87
CA LEU A 46 -15.04 26.63 -10.61
C LEU A 46 -14.98 26.41 -12.13
N ARG A 47 -13.84 26.00 -12.66
CA ARG A 47 -13.67 25.67 -14.08
C ARG A 47 -14.58 24.53 -14.53
N GLU A 48 -14.68 23.49 -13.72
CA GLU A 48 -15.53 22.32 -14.01
C GLU A 48 -17.00 22.71 -13.89
N ILE A 49 -17.38 23.47 -12.87
CA ILE A 49 -18.74 24.02 -12.70
C ILE A 49 -19.14 24.81 -13.94
N GLY A 50 -18.21 25.62 -14.52
CA GLY A 50 -18.47 26.38 -15.75
C GLY A 50 -18.73 25.50 -16.96
N GLN A 51 -18.04 24.39 -17.08
CA GLN A 51 -18.27 23.42 -18.14
C GLN A 51 -19.65 22.74 -18.03
N LEU A 52 -20.15 22.54 -16.81
CA LEU A 52 -21.45 21.96 -16.53
C LEU A 52 -22.64 22.92 -16.77
N ALA A 53 -22.36 24.22 -16.88
CA ALA A 53 -23.38 25.23 -17.25
C ALA A 53 -23.68 25.24 -18.76
N GLY A 54 -22.82 24.60 -19.58
CA GLY A 54 -23.00 24.54 -21.04
C GLY A 54 -24.14 23.61 -21.46
N ALA A 55 -24.77 23.91 -22.61
CA ALA A 55 -25.78 23.04 -23.20
C ALA A 55 -25.13 21.70 -23.63
N GLY A 56 -25.71 20.58 -23.17
CA GLY A 56 -25.22 19.22 -23.47
C GLY A 56 -24.19 18.64 -22.49
N ALA A 57 -23.85 19.37 -21.41
CA ALA A 57 -22.97 18.81 -20.38
C ALA A 57 -23.64 17.66 -19.63
N ASP A 58 -22.94 16.54 -19.51
CA ASP A 58 -23.39 15.41 -18.69
C ASP A 58 -23.08 15.67 -17.20
N VAL A 59 -24.01 16.42 -16.59
CA VAL A 59 -23.93 16.77 -15.15
C VAL A 59 -23.94 15.51 -14.29
N ARG A 60 -24.66 14.47 -14.70
CA ARG A 60 -24.74 13.21 -13.96
C ARG A 60 -23.39 12.52 -13.92
N ALA A 61 -22.74 12.36 -15.05
CA ALA A 61 -21.39 11.77 -15.11
C ALA A 61 -20.36 12.55 -14.29
N ALA A 62 -20.45 13.89 -14.26
CA ALA A 62 -19.58 14.72 -13.43
C ALA A 62 -19.83 14.51 -11.93
N LEU A 63 -21.09 14.42 -11.52
CA LEU A 63 -21.44 14.13 -10.12
C LEU A 63 -21.04 12.71 -9.69
N ASP A 64 -21.20 11.72 -10.57
CA ASP A 64 -20.79 10.34 -10.32
C ASP A 64 -19.25 10.27 -10.14
N ARG A 65 -18.47 10.92 -11.02
CA ARG A 65 -17.00 11.03 -10.83
C ARG A 65 -16.62 11.70 -9.51
N ARG A 66 -17.29 12.80 -9.16
CA ARG A 66 -16.99 13.50 -7.88
C ARG A 66 -17.32 12.63 -6.67
N ARG A 67 -18.41 11.88 -6.75
CA ARG A 67 -18.76 10.89 -5.72
C ARG A 67 -17.67 9.84 -5.55
N GLU A 68 -17.19 9.24 -6.64
CA GLU A 68 -16.10 8.25 -6.60
C GLU A 68 -14.80 8.84 -6.03
N GLU A 69 -14.48 10.10 -6.33
CA GLU A 69 -13.33 10.81 -5.75
C GLU A 69 -13.47 10.96 -4.24
N LEU A 70 -14.63 11.42 -3.77
CA LEU A 70 -14.91 11.58 -2.34
C LEU A 70 -14.91 10.23 -1.60
N GLU A 71 -15.42 9.17 -2.21
CA GLU A 71 -15.36 7.82 -1.64
C GLU A 71 -13.91 7.33 -1.51
N ARG A 72 -13.05 7.62 -2.50
CA ARG A 72 -11.60 7.33 -2.43
C ARG A 72 -10.88 8.17 -1.37
N GLU A 73 -11.17 9.48 -1.30
CA GLU A 73 -10.64 10.38 -0.27
C GLU A 73 -11.04 9.91 1.13
N ARG A 74 -12.31 9.54 1.33
CA ARG A 74 -12.83 8.99 2.58
C ARG A 74 -12.09 7.70 2.97
N ALA A 75 -11.96 6.75 2.06
CA ALA A 75 -11.24 5.50 2.31
C ALA A 75 -9.76 5.74 2.69
N GLU A 76 -9.12 6.76 2.12
CA GLU A 76 -7.76 7.15 2.50
C GLU A 76 -7.70 7.78 3.90
N VAL A 77 -8.66 8.65 4.24
CA VAL A 77 -8.77 9.25 5.59
C VAL A 77 -9.06 8.18 6.64
N ASP A 78 -9.99 7.27 6.36
CA ASP A 78 -10.32 6.14 7.26
C ASP A 78 -9.08 5.27 7.54
N ARG A 79 -8.25 5.00 6.51
CA ARG A 79 -6.98 4.28 6.68
C ARG A 79 -5.99 5.03 7.57
N ARG A 80 -5.86 6.36 7.39
CA ARG A 80 -4.96 7.20 8.20
C ARG A 80 -5.41 7.27 9.65
N LEU A 81 -6.72 7.36 9.89
CA LEU A 81 -7.29 7.35 11.23
C LEU A 81 -7.05 6.01 11.93
N ALA A 82 -7.21 4.90 11.22
CA ALA A 82 -6.90 3.58 11.78
C ALA A 82 -5.41 3.46 12.14
N ALA A 83 -4.50 3.94 11.28
CA ALA A 83 -3.07 3.96 11.57
C ALA A 83 -2.73 4.86 12.78
N LEU A 84 -3.33 6.06 12.84
CA LEU A 84 -3.15 6.98 13.96
C LEU A 84 -3.68 6.39 15.28
N GLY A 85 -4.81 5.67 15.23
CA GLY A 85 -5.36 4.98 16.40
C GLY A 85 -4.37 4.00 17.02
N ILE A 86 -3.64 3.27 16.18
CA ILE A 86 -2.59 2.35 16.61
C ILE A 86 -1.44 3.11 17.29
N GLU A 87 -0.95 4.20 16.70
CA GLU A 87 0.12 5.01 17.28
C GLU A 87 -0.29 5.67 18.61
N VAL A 88 -1.55 6.08 18.73
CA VAL A 88 -2.10 6.65 19.98
C VAL A 88 -2.15 5.60 21.09
N GLU A 89 -2.56 4.36 20.79
CA GLU A 89 -2.55 3.27 21.79
C GLU A 89 -1.11 2.93 22.22
N PHE A 90 -0.14 2.96 21.32
CA PHE A 90 1.28 2.87 21.68
C PHE A 90 1.71 3.96 22.66
N ALA A 91 1.35 5.21 22.38
CA ALA A 91 1.72 6.35 23.22
C ALA A 91 1.08 6.31 24.62
N ARG A 92 -0.03 5.60 24.80
CA ARG A 92 -0.76 5.49 26.08
C ARG A 92 -0.22 4.45 27.06
N GLY A 93 0.81 3.70 26.72
CA GLY A 93 1.48 2.80 27.67
C GLY A 93 1.43 1.32 27.32
N GLY A 94 1.12 0.97 26.08
CA GLY A 94 1.53 -0.32 25.54
C GLY A 94 3.05 -0.37 25.55
N SER A 95 3.64 -1.42 26.15
CA SER A 95 5.09 -1.61 26.15
C SER A 95 5.55 -1.59 24.68
N PRO A 96 6.44 -0.69 24.27
CA PRO A 96 6.88 -0.67 22.89
C PRO A 96 7.71 -1.93 22.68
N ALA A 97 7.26 -2.83 21.82
CA ALA A 97 8.21 -3.56 21.02
C ALA A 97 8.71 -2.53 20.01
N PRO A 98 9.91 -1.96 20.14
CA PRO A 98 10.35 -0.77 19.42
C PRO A 98 10.45 -0.98 17.89
N ASP A 99 10.20 -2.20 17.43
CA ASP A 99 10.36 -2.63 16.05
C ASP A 99 9.04 -3.12 15.39
N VAL A 100 7.87 -2.92 16.03
CA VAL A 100 6.56 -3.31 15.45
C VAL A 100 5.91 -2.13 14.74
N VAL A 101 5.53 -2.32 13.46
CA VAL A 101 4.89 -1.30 12.64
C VAL A 101 3.72 -1.91 11.86
N VAL A 102 2.58 -1.21 11.81
CA VAL A 102 1.49 -1.57 10.90
C VAL A 102 1.63 -0.78 9.61
N ARG A 103 1.78 -1.48 8.50
CA ARG A 103 1.96 -0.84 7.20
C ARG A 103 1.27 -1.58 6.06
N ARG A 104 1.12 -0.88 4.95
CA ARG A 104 0.66 -1.46 3.70
C ARG A 104 1.85 -1.95 2.88
N ILE A 105 1.77 -3.19 2.41
CA ILE A 105 2.78 -3.82 1.55
C ILE A 105 2.16 -3.94 0.17
N ALA A 106 2.86 -3.41 -0.84
CA ALA A 106 2.39 -3.42 -2.22
C ALA A 106 2.43 -4.84 -2.81
N ALA A 107 1.55 -5.09 -3.78
CA ALA A 107 1.60 -6.31 -4.56
C ALA A 107 2.89 -6.39 -5.37
N GLU A 108 3.47 -7.60 -5.49
CA GLU A 108 4.69 -7.82 -6.25
C GLU A 108 4.68 -9.14 -7.02
N SER A 109 5.36 -9.16 -8.16
CA SER A 109 5.58 -10.40 -8.92
C SER A 109 6.80 -11.12 -8.37
N VAL A 110 6.68 -12.42 -8.17
CA VAL A 110 7.72 -13.25 -7.58
C VAL A 110 7.87 -14.57 -8.32
N ALA A 111 9.09 -15.11 -8.33
CA ALA A 111 9.33 -16.53 -8.56
C ALA A 111 9.22 -17.26 -7.22
N THR A 112 8.67 -18.46 -7.23
CA THR A 112 8.39 -19.25 -6.03
C THR A 112 8.98 -20.64 -6.13
N PHE A 113 9.31 -21.25 -4.98
CA PHE A 113 9.82 -22.60 -4.88
C PHE A 113 9.25 -23.26 -3.61
N ASP A 114 8.74 -24.48 -3.75
CA ASP A 114 8.21 -25.27 -2.63
C ASP A 114 9.36 -26.06 -1.99
N VAL A 115 9.69 -25.71 -0.76
CA VAL A 115 10.88 -26.22 -0.05
C VAL A 115 10.72 -27.70 0.30
N GLU A 116 9.57 -28.09 0.82
CA GLU A 116 9.30 -29.47 1.24
C GLU A 116 9.29 -30.42 0.03
N ARG A 117 8.61 -29.99 -1.03
CA ARG A 117 8.44 -30.81 -2.23
C ARG A 117 9.75 -31.06 -2.99
N TYR A 118 10.62 -30.03 -3.08
CA TYR A 118 11.74 -30.05 -3.99
C TYR A 118 13.13 -30.00 -3.34
N ALA A 119 13.22 -29.58 -2.08
CA ALA A 119 14.48 -29.47 -1.34
C ALA A 119 14.49 -30.28 -0.02
N GLY A 120 13.45 -31.06 0.25
CA GLY A 120 13.37 -31.89 1.46
C GLY A 120 13.46 -31.11 2.77
N GLY A 121 12.98 -29.86 2.77
CA GLY A 121 13.02 -28.97 3.92
C GLY A 121 14.29 -28.11 4.02
N ASP A 122 15.27 -28.24 3.12
CA ASP A 122 16.48 -27.40 3.11
C ASP A 122 16.20 -26.04 2.43
N ILE A 123 15.94 -25.02 3.26
CA ILE A 123 15.68 -23.65 2.80
C ILE A 123 16.91 -23.05 2.10
N GLY A 124 18.13 -23.34 2.55
CA GLY A 124 19.36 -22.82 1.95
C GLY A 124 19.55 -23.32 0.52
N ALA A 125 19.46 -24.63 0.33
CA ALA A 125 19.53 -25.23 -0.99
C ALA A 125 18.42 -24.72 -1.93
N ALA A 126 17.19 -24.57 -1.40
CA ALA A 126 16.07 -24.02 -2.15
C ALA A 126 16.32 -22.57 -2.62
N PHE A 127 16.82 -21.70 -1.75
CA PHE A 127 17.17 -20.34 -2.13
C PHE A 127 18.30 -20.29 -3.15
N TYR A 128 19.32 -21.12 -2.98
CA TYR A 128 20.42 -21.18 -3.94
C TYR A 128 19.91 -21.49 -5.36
N GLU A 129 19.09 -22.53 -5.50
CA GLU A 129 18.51 -22.91 -6.79
C GLU A 129 17.62 -21.80 -7.38
N LEU A 130 16.71 -21.23 -6.56
CA LEU A 130 15.79 -20.20 -7.00
C LEU A 130 16.51 -18.90 -7.41
N GLU A 131 17.46 -18.41 -6.59
CA GLU A 131 18.24 -17.20 -6.89
C GLU A 131 19.13 -17.39 -8.13
N ALA A 132 19.79 -18.55 -8.28
CA ALA A 132 20.59 -18.86 -9.45
C ALA A 132 19.73 -18.80 -10.73
N HIS A 133 18.58 -19.45 -10.72
CA HIS A 133 17.67 -19.45 -11.86
C HIS A 133 17.17 -18.05 -12.20
N VAL A 134 16.70 -17.27 -11.19
CA VAL A 134 16.17 -15.92 -11.41
C VAL A 134 17.28 -14.98 -11.92
N ARG A 135 18.49 -15.07 -11.37
CA ARG A 135 19.65 -14.30 -11.83
C ARG A 135 19.93 -14.54 -13.32
N ASP A 136 19.92 -15.80 -13.76
CA ASP A 136 20.24 -16.19 -15.14
C ASP A 136 19.21 -15.65 -16.14
N THR A 137 17.98 -15.37 -15.70
CA THR A 137 16.96 -14.70 -16.51
C THR A 137 17.19 -13.18 -16.65
N GLY A 138 18.04 -12.56 -15.82
CA GLY A 138 18.22 -11.11 -15.73
C GLY A 138 16.97 -10.35 -15.24
N ARG A 139 16.06 -11.03 -14.54
CA ARG A 139 14.78 -10.45 -14.06
C ARG A 139 14.71 -10.27 -12.55
N ARG A 140 15.80 -10.48 -11.83
CA ARG A 140 15.89 -10.27 -10.39
C ARG A 140 15.59 -8.82 -10.03
N ALA A 141 14.55 -8.58 -9.19
CA ALA A 141 14.29 -7.25 -8.64
C ALA A 141 15.25 -6.95 -7.48
N HIS A 142 15.63 -5.70 -7.31
CA HIS A 142 16.47 -5.25 -6.17
C HIS A 142 15.62 -5.11 -4.90
N ARG A 143 15.08 -6.24 -4.43
CA ARG A 143 14.21 -6.36 -3.24
C ARG A 143 14.55 -7.65 -2.50
N PRO A 144 14.41 -7.69 -1.15
CA PRO A 144 14.72 -8.86 -0.35
C PRO A 144 13.92 -10.10 -0.79
N PRO A 145 14.53 -11.29 -0.78
CA PRO A 145 13.81 -12.54 -0.91
C PRO A 145 13.03 -12.85 0.37
N GLY A 146 12.14 -13.83 0.32
CA GLY A 146 11.36 -14.17 1.50
C GLY A 146 10.79 -15.58 1.46
N ALA A 147 10.08 -15.92 2.53
CA ALA A 147 9.34 -17.16 2.67
C ALA A 147 7.90 -16.88 3.13
N ILE A 148 7.01 -17.81 2.78
CA ILE A 148 5.62 -17.84 3.26
C ILE A 148 5.45 -19.21 3.93
N ALA A 149 5.13 -19.19 5.23
CA ALA A 149 4.81 -20.39 5.99
C ALA A 149 3.29 -20.58 5.99
N ASP A 150 2.81 -21.67 5.43
CA ASP A 150 1.40 -22.01 5.43
C ASP A 150 0.94 -22.64 6.77
N ALA A 151 -0.38 -22.76 6.94
CA ALA A 151 -0.96 -23.33 8.14
C ALA A 151 -0.73 -24.84 8.30
N ALA A 152 -0.33 -25.54 7.21
CA ALA A 152 -0.03 -26.96 7.21
C ALA A 152 1.44 -27.26 7.52
N GLY A 153 2.26 -26.21 7.74
CA GLY A 153 3.70 -26.32 8.02
C GLY A 153 4.57 -26.36 6.78
N GLY A 154 3.99 -26.16 5.60
CA GLY A 154 4.75 -26.02 4.35
C GLY A 154 5.43 -24.66 4.23
N THR A 155 6.54 -24.60 3.53
CA THR A 155 7.29 -23.38 3.28
C THR A 155 7.46 -23.15 1.78
N THR A 156 6.94 -22.05 1.30
CA THR A 156 7.19 -21.55 -0.05
C THR A 156 8.13 -20.36 0.01
N ILE A 157 9.32 -20.48 -0.53
CA ILE A 157 10.24 -19.35 -0.67
C ILE A 157 9.91 -18.56 -1.94
N PHE A 158 10.30 -17.28 -1.95
CA PHE A 158 10.11 -16.44 -3.12
C PHE A 158 11.25 -15.44 -3.33
N VAL A 159 11.45 -15.10 -4.60
CA VAL A 159 12.39 -14.07 -5.06
C VAL A 159 11.64 -13.06 -5.92
N PRO A 160 11.71 -11.76 -5.59
CA PRO A 160 11.03 -10.71 -6.34
C PRO A 160 11.57 -10.54 -7.76
N LEU A 161 10.65 -10.29 -8.70
CA LEU A 161 10.91 -10.15 -10.12
C LEU A 161 10.60 -8.73 -10.61
N THR A 162 11.42 -8.20 -11.51
CA THR A 162 11.13 -6.94 -12.24
C THR A 162 10.03 -7.13 -13.28
N ARG A 163 9.96 -8.35 -13.88
CA ARG A 163 8.91 -8.81 -14.81
C ARG A 163 8.76 -10.32 -14.66
N PRO A 164 7.59 -10.89 -14.94
CA PRO A 164 7.40 -12.34 -14.92
C PRO A 164 8.40 -13.07 -15.81
N ILE A 165 8.80 -14.25 -15.38
CA ILE A 165 9.63 -15.21 -16.12
C ILE A 165 8.79 -16.42 -16.52
N GLN A 166 9.33 -17.30 -17.38
CA GLN A 166 8.68 -18.57 -17.68
C GLN A 166 8.81 -19.50 -16.47
N PRO A 167 7.72 -20.10 -15.99
CA PRO A 167 7.78 -21.10 -14.93
C PRO A 167 8.48 -22.38 -15.42
N THR A 168 9.04 -23.15 -14.49
CA THR A 168 9.56 -24.50 -14.73
C THR A 168 8.75 -25.51 -13.94
N GLU A 169 9.12 -26.80 -13.98
CA GLU A 169 8.49 -27.82 -13.15
C GLU A 169 8.62 -27.52 -11.64
N ARG A 170 9.75 -26.93 -11.23
CA ARG A 170 10.10 -26.67 -9.82
C ARG A 170 9.89 -25.22 -9.40
N ILE A 171 9.95 -24.27 -10.34
CA ILE A 171 9.88 -22.84 -10.09
C ILE A 171 8.57 -22.29 -10.64
N GLY A 172 7.71 -21.87 -9.73
CA GLY A 172 6.46 -21.17 -10.04
C GLY A 172 6.67 -19.68 -10.24
N VAL A 173 5.68 -19.03 -10.84
CA VAL A 173 5.62 -17.56 -10.96
C VAL A 173 4.23 -17.10 -10.54
N THR A 174 4.17 -16.19 -9.59
CA THR A 174 2.90 -15.66 -9.08
C THR A 174 2.99 -14.19 -8.75
N ARG A 175 1.85 -13.60 -8.43
CA ARG A 175 1.77 -12.23 -7.92
C ARG A 175 1.29 -12.27 -6.47
N LEU A 176 2.16 -11.93 -5.54
CA LEU A 176 1.76 -11.73 -4.15
C LEU A 176 0.83 -10.52 -4.07
N PRO A 177 -0.35 -10.66 -3.43
CA PRO A 177 -1.30 -9.56 -3.30
C PRO A 177 -0.75 -8.46 -2.40
N ALA A 178 -1.25 -7.24 -2.60
CA ALA A 178 -1.07 -6.18 -1.62
C ALA A 178 -1.79 -6.55 -0.32
N ILE A 179 -1.12 -6.34 0.80
CA ILE A 179 -1.66 -6.63 2.13
C ILE A 179 -1.48 -5.44 3.07
N ARG A 180 -2.31 -5.36 4.08
CA ARG A 180 -2.03 -4.62 5.30
C ARG A 180 -1.42 -5.62 6.27
N ALA A 181 -0.31 -5.29 6.91
CA ALA A 181 0.36 -6.22 7.81
C ALA A 181 0.92 -5.53 9.04
N VAL A 182 0.93 -6.25 10.14
CA VAL A 182 1.83 -5.94 11.26
C VAL A 182 3.20 -6.48 10.90
N THR A 183 4.23 -5.67 11.05
CA THR A 183 5.61 -6.06 10.75
C THR A 183 6.48 -5.89 11.99
N LEU A 184 7.41 -6.84 12.19
CA LEU A 184 8.41 -6.83 13.25
C LEU A 184 9.78 -7.09 12.65
N LEU A 185 10.79 -6.29 13.02
CA LEU A 185 12.19 -6.57 12.69
C LEU A 185 12.80 -7.49 13.75
N HIS A 186 13.25 -8.65 13.31
CA HIS A 186 14.06 -9.58 14.09
C HIS A 186 15.54 -9.36 13.75
N ARG A 187 16.38 -9.24 14.78
CA ARG A 187 17.84 -9.16 14.65
C ARG A 187 18.46 -10.36 15.34
N GLY A 188 19.41 -11.01 14.65
CA GLY A 188 20.12 -12.16 15.18
C GLY A 188 19.74 -13.49 14.51
N PRO A 189 20.15 -14.62 15.10
CA PRO A 189 20.07 -15.93 14.49
C PRO A 189 18.63 -16.41 14.30
N TYR A 190 18.38 -17.14 13.22
CA TYR A 190 17.07 -17.72 12.92
C TYR A 190 16.50 -18.63 14.04
N ALA A 191 17.37 -19.18 14.88
CA ALA A 191 16.95 -20.01 16.02
C ALA A 191 16.03 -19.27 17.00
N SER A 192 16.17 -17.93 17.13
CA SER A 192 15.33 -17.09 17.98
C SER A 192 14.14 -16.45 17.27
N LEU A 193 13.92 -16.74 15.98
CA LEU A 193 12.82 -16.17 15.19
C LEU A 193 11.44 -16.53 15.78
N ALA A 194 11.31 -17.71 16.37
CA ALA A 194 10.08 -18.16 17.03
C ALA A 194 9.66 -17.24 18.20
N GLU A 195 10.63 -16.70 18.94
CA GLU A 195 10.36 -15.75 20.04
C GLU A 195 9.80 -14.42 19.51
N SER A 196 10.40 -13.91 18.42
CA SER A 196 9.92 -12.70 17.73
C SER A 196 8.54 -12.92 17.13
N ARG A 197 8.26 -14.10 16.59
CA ARG A 197 6.93 -14.46 16.09
C ARG A 197 5.92 -14.45 17.24
N ALA A 198 6.22 -15.09 18.36
CA ALA A 198 5.34 -15.11 19.53
C ALA A 198 5.10 -13.70 20.10
N ALA A 199 6.11 -12.82 20.06
CA ALA A 199 5.95 -11.42 20.45
C ALA A 199 5.01 -10.66 19.51
N LEU A 200 5.14 -10.87 18.18
CA LEU A 200 4.27 -10.29 17.17
C LEU A 200 2.81 -10.75 17.33
N ASP A 201 2.60 -12.03 17.60
CA ASP A 201 1.26 -12.60 17.79
C ASP A 201 0.59 -12.05 19.06
N ARG A 202 1.33 -11.97 20.20
CA ARG A 202 0.83 -11.36 21.44
C ARG A 202 0.47 -9.90 21.24
N TRP A 203 1.36 -9.14 20.65
CA TRP A 203 1.13 -7.72 20.39
C TRP A 203 -0.10 -7.50 19.50
N SER A 204 -0.25 -8.29 18.44
CA SER A 204 -1.41 -8.20 17.55
C SER A 204 -2.72 -8.49 18.27
N ALA A 205 -2.72 -9.49 19.15
CA ALA A 205 -3.89 -9.83 19.97
C ALA A 205 -4.26 -8.71 20.95
N GLU A 206 -3.26 -8.13 21.64
CA GLU A 206 -3.44 -7.00 22.57
C GLU A 206 -3.96 -5.74 21.86
N ALA A 207 -3.53 -5.52 20.61
CA ALA A 207 -4.00 -4.42 19.76
C ALA A 207 -5.37 -4.70 19.08
N GLY A 208 -5.99 -5.85 19.33
CA GLY A 208 -7.25 -6.24 18.71
C GLY A 208 -7.16 -6.46 17.20
N LEU A 209 -5.97 -6.78 16.69
CA LEU A 209 -5.73 -7.03 15.28
C LEU A 209 -5.81 -8.53 14.98
N HIS A 210 -6.55 -8.88 13.94
CA HIS A 210 -6.75 -10.27 13.53
C HIS A 210 -5.92 -10.61 12.30
N ALA A 211 -5.16 -11.69 12.39
CA ALA A 211 -4.40 -12.20 11.25
C ALA A 211 -5.34 -12.73 10.16
N ASP A 212 -5.04 -12.40 8.92
CA ASP A 212 -5.76 -12.86 7.72
C ASP A 212 -4.76 -13.34 6.66
N GLY A 213 -4.29 -14.57 6.85
CA GLY A 213 -3.38 -15.21 5.92
C GLY A 213 -2.05 -15.66 6.53
N PRO A 214 -1.22 -16.30 5.72
CA PRO A 214 0.05 -16.88 6.15
C PRO A 214 1.08 -15.80 6.48
N LEU A 215 1.93 -16.07 7.49
CA LEU A 215 3.07 -15.24 7.80
C LEU A 215 4.01 -15.15 6.61
N ARG A 216 4.44 -13.91 6.28
CA ARG A 216 5.53 -13.67 5.33
C ARG A 216 6.79 -13.31 6.11
N ILE A 217 7.90 -13.88 5.69
CA ILE A 217 9.22 -13.66 6.28
C ILE A 217 10.10 -13.07 5.18
N LEU A 218 10.69 -11.89 5.38
CA LEU A 218 11.62 -11.28 4.44
C LEU A 218 13.03 -11.30 5.03
N TYR A 219 13.98 -11.74 4.24
CA TYR A 219 15.39 -11.81 4.62
C TYR A 219 16.09 -10.54 4.14
N LEU A 220 16.24 -9.56 5.05
CA LEU A 220 16.83 -8.25 4.74
C LEU A 220 18.35 -8.31 4.73
N GLN A 221 18.92 -9.04 5.71
CA GLN A 221 20.35 -9.39 5.77
C GLN A 221 20.46 -10.88 6.11
N PHE A 222 21.15 -11.63 5.28
CA PHE A 222 21.23 -13.09 5.35
C PHE A 222 22.56 -13.62 4.83
N GLY A 223 22.88 -14.88 5.14
CA GLY A 223 24.01 -15.58 4.55
C GLY A 223 23.70 -16.07 3.15
N ALA A 224 24.63 -15.95 2.23
CA ALA A 224 24.51 -16.50 0.88
C ALA A 224 25.89 -16.79 0.27
N GLU A 225 25.92 -17.72 -0.66
CA GLU A 225 27.12 -18.08 -1.40
C GLU A 225 27.54 -16.95 -2.35
N PRO A 226 28.87 -16.64 -2.42
CA PRO A 226 29.40 -15.53 -3.25
C PRO A 226 29.04 -15.64 -4.74
N GLU A 227 28.84 -16.86 -5.24
CA GLU A 227 28.48 -17.16 -6.63
C GLU A 227 27.15 -16.58 -7.05
N LEU A 228 26.22 -16.35 -6.11
CA LEU A 228 24.92 -15.73 -6.37
C LEU A 228 25.04 -14.24 -6.70
N ARG A 229 26.17 -13.60 -6.39
CA ARG A 229 26.45 -12.18 -6.69
C ARG A 229 25.36 -11.22 -6.23
N LEU A 230 24.80 -11.49 -5.05
CA LEU A 230 23.77 -10.65 -4.44
C LEU A 230 24.35 -9.28 -4.01
N PRO A 231 23.52 -8.27 -3.79
CA PRO A 231 23.95 -6.96 -3.32
C PRO A 231 24.73 -7.06 -2.01
N ARG A 232 25.89 -6.39 -1.91
CA ARG A 232 26.79 -6.48 -0.75
C ARG A 232 26.13 -6.14 0.59
N GLY A 233 25.13 -5.24 0.59
CA GLY A 233 24.40 -4.87 1.80
C GLY A 233 23.38 -5.91 2.29
N TRP A 234 23.15 -6.98 1.54
CA TRP A 234 22.21 -8.04 1.90
C TRP A 234 22.90 -9.26 2.52
N VAL A 235 24.17 -9.47 2.19
CA VAL A 235 24.91 -10.64 2.63
C VAL A 235 25.76 -10.31 3.85
N VAL A 236 25.57 -11.10 4.90
CA VAL A 236 26.32 -11.01 6.17
C VAL A 236 26.94 -12.36 6.50
N GLU A 237 28.05 -12.35 7.23
CA GLU A 237 28.80 -13.57 7.59
C GLU A 237 28.45 -14.09 8.99
N ARG A 238 28.04 -13.20 9.88
CA ARG A 238 27.76 -13.54 11.29
C ARG A 238 26.25 -13.70 11.52
N ALA A 239 25.88 -14.73 12.27
CA ALA A 239 24.48 -14.95 12.63
C ALA A 239 23.85 -13.80 13.42
N ASP A 240 24.65 -13.06 14.21
CA ASP A 240 24.19 -11.90 14.98
C ASP A 240 23.84 -10.70 14.09
N ASP A 241 24.38 -10.64 12.87
CA ASP A 241 24.13 -9.56 11.91
C ASP A 241 22.92 -9.84 10.99
N LEU A 242 22.29 -11.00 11.14
CA LEU A 242 21.08 -11.34 10.37
C LEU A 242 19.94 -10.39 10.74
N VAL A 243 19.21 -9.93 9.71
CA VAL A 243 18.02 -9.11 9.89
C VAL A 243 16.87 -9.69 9.07
N THR A 244 15.78 -9.98 9.76
CA THR A 244 14.61 -10.60 9.16
C THR A 244 13.37 -9.77 9.51
N GLU A 245 12.50 -9.52 8.55
CA GLU A 245 11.22 -8.88 8.81
C GLU A 245 10.10 -9.92 8.77
N LEU A 246 9.37 -10.02 9.87
CA LEU A 246 8.13 -10.79 9.97
C LEU A 246 6.96 -9.90 9.54
N GLN A 247 6.10 -10.39 8.67
CA GLN A 247 4.92 -9.68 8.17
C GLN A 247 3.69 -10.55 8.40
N LEU A 248 2.85 -10.17 9.37
CA LEU A 248 1.59 -10.82 9.68
C LEU A 248 0.46 -10.11 8.94
N PRO A 249 -0.15 -10.72 7.89
CA PRO A 249 -1.27 -10.12 7.18
C PRO A 249 -2.46 -9.87 8.10
N LEU A 250 -3.18 -8.77 7.88
CA LEU A 250 -4.36 -8.36 8.63
C LEU A 250 -5.60 -8.39 7.74
N ALA A 251 -6.74 -8.70 8.35
CA ALA A 251 -8.06 -8.60 7.75
C ALA A 251 -8.41 -7.15 7.31
#